data_115ffc7c933e49ad3216a9a75a4c86ae
#
_entry.id   115ffc7c933e49ad3216a9a75a4c86ae
#
_cell.length_a   1.000
_cell.length_b   1.000
_cell.length_c   1.000
_cell.angle_alpha   90.00
_cell.angle_beta   90.00
_cell.angle_gamma   90.00
#
_symmetry.space_group_name_H-M   'P 1'
#
loop_
_entity.id
_entity.type
_entity.pdbx_description
1 polymer ?
#
loop_
_entity_poly.entity_id
_entity_poly.type
_entity_poly.pdbx_seq_one_letter_code
_entity_poly.pdbx_strand_id
1 'polypeptide(L)'
;MPRRLYCATSNRGKLAEFQAGARPDLELVATGPRDCPETGASFEANAAQKALCYAAAVQDLVFADDSGLVVDALGGEPGIHSARFAGANATDEQNNALLLEKLAGLPLPAARFVCAIALARPGRVLATFHGEAEGVVLEAPRGQGGFGYDPLFYFPLLGRTFAELAPAEKFAHSHRGQAFRRLLRWLNAHPEALTP
;
A
#
# COMPACT_ATOMS: atom_id res chain seq x y z
N MET A 1 21.05 19.95 -1.61
CA MET A 1 20.94 18.48 -1.67
C MET A 1 19.47 18.12 -1.53
N PRO A 2 18.94 17.08 -2.19
CA PRO A 2 17.58 16.65 -1.96
C PRO A 2 17.39 16.23 -0.50
N ARG A 3 16.21 16.47 0.03
CA ARG A 3 15.84 16.03 1.38
C ARG A 3 15.57 14.53 1.37
N ARG A 4 16.03 13.82 2.37
CA ARG A 4 15.84 12.36 2.45
C ARG A 4 14.57 12.01 3.19
N LEU A 5 13.88 10.99 2.68
CA LEU A 5 12.75 10.36 3.34
C LEU A 5 12.89 8.85 3.19
N TYR A 6 12.99 8.14 4.29
CA TYR A 6 13.13 6.68 4.28
C TYR A 6 11.78 6.01 4.06
N CYS A 7 11.78 5.02 3.15
CA CYS A 7 10.62 4.18 2.83
C CYS A 7 10.81 2.78 3.40
N ALA A 8 10.02 2.44 4.40
CA ALA A 8 10.06 1.14 5.07
C ALA A 8 9.18 0.13 4.34
N THR A 9 9.70 -0.44 3.27
CA THR A 9 9.05 -1.52 2.54
C THR A 9 10.08 -2.49 1.95
N SER A 10 9.81 -3.78 2.06
CA SER A 10 10.54 -4.83 1.33
C SER A 10 9.87 -5.20 0.01
N ASN A 11 8.65 -4.75 -0.22
CA ASN A 11 7.90 -5.00 -1.45
C ASN A 11 8.38 -4.08 -2.57
N ARG A 12 9.01 -4.67 -3.60
CA ARG A 12 9.57 -3.93 -4.75
C ARG A 12 8.50 -3.19 -5.56
N GLY A 13 7.30 -3.76 -5.67
CA GLY A 13 6.17 -3.12 -6.37
C GLY A 13 5.73 -1.84 -5.66
N LYS A 14 5.54 -1.90 -4.34
CA LYS A 14 5.21 -0.72 -3.53
C LYS A 14 6.29 0.36 -3.64
N LEU A 15 7.56 -0.03 -3.52
CA LEU A 15 8.67 0.91 -3.63
C LEU A 15 8.68 1.62 -4.99
N ALA A 16 8.51 0.88 -6.08
CA ALA A 16 8.48 1.43 -7.43
C ALA A 16 7.32 2.44 -7.60
N GLU A 17 6.14 2.14 -7.05
CA GLU A 17 5.00 3.07 -7.06
C GLU A 17 5.31 4.36 -6.28
N PHE A 18 5.90 4.29 -5.09
CA PHE A 18 6.28 5.47 -4.33
C PHE A 18 7.35 6.30 -5.04
N GLN A 19 8.36 5.64 -5.63
CA GLN A 19 9.41 6.32 -6.38
C GLN A 19 8.86 7.06 -7.61
N ALA A 20 7.91 6.46 -8.32
CA ALA A 20 7.24 7.09 -9.47
C ALA A 20 6.43 8.34 -9.08
N GLY A 21 5.94 8.39 -7.83
CA GLY A 21 5.20 9.53 -7.30
C GLY A 21 6.03 10.55 -6.52
N ALA A 22 7.32 10.31 -6.34
CA ALA A 22 8.19 11.18 -5.57
C ALA A 22 8.46 12.50 -6.30
N ARG A 23 8.67 13.56 -5.51
CA ARG A 23 9.05 14.87 -6.04
C ARG A 23 10.56 14.92 -6.31
N PRO A 24 11.03 15.75 -7.26
CA PRO A 24 12.47 15.87 -7.58
C PRO A 24 13.33 16.38 -6.41
N ASP A 25 12.74 17.12 -5.46
CA ASP A 25 13.41 17.67 -4.28
C ASP A 25 13.44 16.68 -3.10
N LEU A 26 12.84 15.49 -3.25
CA LEU A 26 12.73 14.46 -2.22
C LEU A 26 13.38 13.15 -2.68
N GLU A 27 14.46 12.76 -2.03
CA GLU A 27 15.12 11.47 -2.25
C GLU A 27 14.43 10.41 -1.40
N LEU A 28 13.74 9.45 -2.03
CA LEU A 28 13.20 8.28 -1.33
C LEU A 28 14.29 7.22 -1.19
N VAL A 29 14.69 6.96 0.06
CA VAL A 29 15.70 5.97 0.40
C VAL A 29 15.01 4.70 0.89
N ALA A 30 15.13 3.61 0.14
CA ALA A 30 14.63 2.32 0.59
C ALA A 30 15.41 1.84 1.82
N THR A 31 14.71 1.43 2.86
CA THR A 31 15.34 0.75 3.99
C THR A 31 15.56 -0.72 3.63
N GLY A 32 16.60 -1.34 4.16
CA GLY A 32 16.75 -2.79 4.06
C GLY A 32 15.63 -3.53 4.82
N PRO A 33 15.45 -4.84 4.56
CA PRO A 33 14.47 -5.65 5.28
C PRO A 33 14.79 -5.67 6.78
N ARG A 34 13.75 -5.59 7.59
CA ARG A 34 13.82 -5.65 9.04
C ARG A 34 12.61 -6.41 9.57
N ASP A 35 12.85 -7.25 10.57
CA ASP A 35 11.76 -7.89 11.31
C ASP A 35 11.14 -6.85 12.24
N CYS A 36 9.99 -6.34 11.84
CA CYS A 36 9.19 -5.40 12.62
C CYS A 36 7.82 -6.01 12.86
N PRO A 37 7.27 -5.90 14.07
CA PRO A 37 5.96 -6.47 14.36
C PRO A 37 4.87 -5.78 13.53
N GLU A 38 3.97 -6.58 12.96
CA GLU A 38 2.72 -6.16 12.32
C GLU A 38 1.57 -6.92 12.99
N THR A 39 1.34 -6.62 14.28
CA THR A 39 0.35 -7.28 15.13
C THR A 39 -0.90 -6.42 15.37
N GLY A 40 -0.99 -5.30 14.69
CA GLY A 40 -2.12 -4.38 14.77
C GLY A 40 -3.39 -4.97 14.15
N ALA A 41 -4.54 -4.53 14.65
CA ALA A 41 -5.85 -4.93 14.16
C ALA A 41 -6.35 -4.08 12.98
N SER A 42 -5.55 -3.14 12.50
CA SER A 42 -5.88 -2.27 11.36
C SER A 42 -4.64 -1.94 10.53
N PHE A 43 -4.87 -1.49 9.30
CA PHE A 43 -3.81 -1.00 8.42
C PHE A 43 -3.01 0.14 9.06
N GLU A 44 -3.68 1.06 9.75
CA GLU A 44 -3.05 2.19 10.44
C GLU A 44 -2.13 1.73 11.56
N ALA A 45 -2.61 0.77 12.38
CA ALA A 45 -1.84 0.24 13.49
C ALA A 45 -0.57 -0.47 12.99
N ASN A 46 -0.68 -1.28 11.95
CA ASN A 46 0.46 -1.96 11.33
C ASN A 46 1.44 -0.97 10.69
N ALA A 47 0.95 0.02 9.93
CA ALA A 47 1.79 1.07 9.35
C ALA A 47 2.55 1.85 10.42
N ALA A 48 1.87 2.20 11.54
CA ALA A 48 2.48 2.91 12.66
C ALA A 48 3.56 2.09 13.36
N GLN A 49 3.27 0.82 13.68
CA GLN A 49 4.26 -0.09 14.30
C GLN A 49 5.49 -0.23 13.43
N LYS A 50 5.30 -0.46 12.13
CA LYS A 50 6.39 -0.57 11.17
C LYS A 50 7.20 0.72 11.04
N ALA A 51 6.54 1.87 10.89
CA ALA A 51 7.22 3.15 10.79
C ALA A 51 8.08 3.45 12.03
N LEU A 52 7.56 3.23 13.24
CA LEU A 52 8.30 3.41 14.49
C LEU A 52 9.52 2.49 14.60
N CYS A 53 9.34 1.20 14.26
CA CYS A 53 10.41 0.21 14.28
C CYS A 53 11.57 0.59 13.35
N TYR A 54 11.25 1.01 12.13
CA TYR A 54 12.27 1.44 11.17
C TYR A 54 12.88 2.80 11.54
N ALA A 55 12.09 3.76 12.02
CA ALA A 55 12.59 5.06 12.46
C ALA A 55 13.59 4.93 13.62
N ALA A 56 13.33 4.04 14.58
CA ALA A 56 14.25 3.72 15.66
C ALA A 56 15.58 3.13 15.17
N ALA A 57 15.56 2.42 14.04
CA ALA A 57 16.76 1.80 13.48
C ALA A 57 17.61 2.77 12.64
N VAL A 58 16.96 3.58 11.78
CA VAL A 58 17.69 4.52 10.91
C VAL A 58 17.97 5.86 11.58
N GLN A 59 17.35 6.12 12.73
CA GLN A 59 17.47 7.36 13.52
C GLN A 59 17.07 8.61 12.71
N ASP A 60 16.06 8.46 11.83
CA ASP A 60 15.63 9.53 10.92
C ASP A 60 14.13 9.43 10.62
N LEU A 61 13.65 10.30 9.73
CA LEU A 61 12.27 10.34 9.27
C LEU A 61 11.96 9.18 8.34
N VAL A 62 11.01 8.36 8.72
CA VAL A 62 10.58 7.15 8.00
C VAL A 62 9.09 7.20 7.74
N PHE A 63 8.68 6.78 6.55
CA PHE A 63 7.30 6.36 6.36
C PHE A 63 7.23 4.86 6.08
N ALA A 64 6.16 4.24 6.54
CA ALA A 64 5.79 2.86 6.23
C ALA A 64 4.34 2.80 5.78
N ASP A 65 4.02 1.88 4.89
CA ASP A 65 2.63 1.60 4.51
C ASP A 65 2.20 0.21 4.98
N ASP A 66 0.92 0.10 5.31
CA ASP A 66 0.20 -1.16 5.27
C ASP A 66 -1.00 -1.02 4.35
N SER A 67 -1.26 -2.03 3.52
CA SER A 67 -2.26 -1.94 2.48
C SER A 67 -2.77 -3.31 2.08
N GLY A 68 -4.01 -3.38 1.65
CA GLY A 68 -4.63 -4.62 1.23
C GLY A 68 -5.95 -4.43 0.51
N LEU A 69 -6.50 -5.54 0.05
CA LEU A 69 -7.81 -5.65 -0.54
C LEU A 69 -8.84 -5.96 0.55
N VAL A 70 -9.94 -5.25 0.54
CA VAL A 70 -11.08 -5.46 1.42
C VAL A 70 -12.26 -5.83 0.55
N VAL A 71 -12.88 -6.99 0.78
CA VAL A 71 -14.04 -7.49 0.00
C VAL A 71 -15.24 -7.60 0.92
N ASP A 72 -16.30 -6.87 0.61
CA ASP A 72 -17.46 -6.76 1.49
C ASP A 72 -18.18 -8.10 1.66
N ALA A 73 -18.30 -8.88 0.60
CA ALA A 73 -18.91 -10.22 0.62
C ALA A 73 -18.16 -11.24 1.51
N LEU A 74 -16.89 -10.96 1.84
CA LEU A 74 -16.07 -11.78 2.74
C LEU A 74 -15.89 -11.13 4.13
N GLY A 75 -16.78 -10.20 4.52
CA GLY A 75 -16.69 -9.53 5.80
C GLY A 75 -15.43 -8.69 5.98
N GLY A 76 -14.82 -8.25 4.87
CA GLY A 76 -13.59 -7.46 4.84
C GLY A 76 -12.31 -8.25 4.62
N GLU A 77 -12.37 -9.59 4.56
CA GLU A 77 -11.20 -10.38 4.13
C GLU A 77 -10.83 -10.06 2.66
N PRO A 78 -9.56 -10.19 2.29
CA PRO A 78 -8.38 -10.55 3.08
C PRO A 78 -7.87 -9.44 4.03
N GLY A 79 -8.23 -8.16 3.83
CA GLY A 79 -7.89 -7.06 4.74
C GLY A 79 -6.38 -6.97 5.03
N ILE A 80 -6.02 -6.84 6.30
CA ILE A 80 -4.61 -6.77 6.77
C ILE A 80 -3.82 -8.07 6.49
N HIS A 81 -4.49 -9.15 6.09
CA HIS A 81 -3.86 -10.41 5.73
C HIS A 81 -3.63 -10.57 4.22
N SER A 82 -3.83 -9.51 3.43
CA SER A 82 -3.79 -9.56 1.95
C SER A 82 -2.54 -10.23 1.39
N ALA A 83 -1.37 -9.96 1.93
CA ALA A 83 -0.11 -10.55 1.44
C ALA A 83 0.05 -12.04 1.80
N ARG A 84 -0.71 -12.56 2.76
CA ARG A 84 -0.62 -13.93 3.29
C ARG A 84 -1.98 -14.62 3.38
N PHE A 85 -2.91 -14.26 2.53
CA PHE A 85 -4.29 -14.74 2.57
C PHE A 85 -4.38 -16.26 2.40
N ALA A 86 -3.58 -16.82 1.49
CA ALA A 86 -3.46 -18.27 1.29
C ALA A 86 -2.33 -18.92 2.13
N GLY A 87 -1.75 -18.19 3.10
CA GLY A 87 -0.71 -18.69 3.98
C GLY A 87 0.52 -17.78 4.05
N ALA A 88 1.39 -18.01 5.03
CA ALA A 88 2.53 -17.12 5.37
C ALA A 88 3.52 -16.87 4.20
N ASN A 89 3.67 -17.83 3.30
CA ASN A 89 4.58 -17.75 2.15
C ASN A 89 3.83 -17.84 0.81
N ALA A 90 2.54 -17.45 0.80
CA ALA A 90 1.73 -17.51 -0.41
C ALA A 90 2.24 -16.55 -1.48
N THR A 91 2.19 -17.00 -2.73
CA THR A 91 2.41 -16.15 -3.90
C THR A 91 1.17 -15.34 -4.22
N ASP A 92 1.32 -14.31 -5.07
CA ASP A 92 0.18 -13.52 -5.56
C ASP A 92 -0.86 -14.42 -6.27
N GLU A 93 -0.39 -15.41 -7.04
CA GLU A 93 -1.25 -16.36 -7.74
C GLU A 93 -2.07 -17.24 -6.77
N GLN A 94 -1.44 -17.71 -5.68
CA GLN A 94 -2.12 -18.49 -4.64
C GLN A 94 -3.17 -17.66 -3.90
N ASN A 95 -2.82 -16.41 -3.56
CA ASN A 95 -3.76 -15.48 -2.93
C ASN A 95 -4.96 -15.17 -3.87
N ASN A 96 -4.70 -14.96 -5.15
CA ASN A 96 -5.73 -14.73 -6.16
C ASN A 96 -6.62 -15.97 -6.36
N ALA A 97 -6.04 -17.17 -6.41
CA ALA A 97 -6.79 -18.41 -6.54
C ALA A 97 -7.75 -18.63 -5.36
N LEU A 98 -7.26 -18.43 -4.13
CA LEU A 98 -8.09 -18.54 -2.93
C LEU A 98 -9.21 -17.48 -2.91
N LEU A 99 -8.90 -16.25 -3.35
CA LEU A 99 -9.91 -15.19 -3.43
C LEU A 99 -11.03 -15.59 -4.40
N LEU A 100 -10.70 -16.08 -5.58
CA LEU A 100 -11.68 -16.55 -6.57
C LEU A 100 -12.49 -17.74 -6.07
N GLU A 101 -11.86 -18.69 -5.37
CA GLU A 101 -12.56 -19.82 -4.75
C GLU A 101 -13.60 -19.35 -3.75
N LYS A 102 -13.22 -18.44 -2.84
CA LYS A 102 -14.15 -17.89 -1.82
C LYS A 102 -15.30 -17.06 -2.41
N LEU A 103 -15.09 -16.45 -3.57
CA LEU A 103 -16.08 -15.61 -4.25
C LEU A 103 -16.89 -16.37 -5.33
N ALA A 104 -16.67 -17.67 -5.47
CA ALA A 104 -17.35 -18.46 -6.50
C ALA A 104 -18.88 -18.32 -6.43
N GLY A 105 -19.50 -18.01 -7.57
CA GLY A 105 -20.95 -17.80 -7.67
C GLY A 105 -21.44 -16.40 -7.24
N LEU A 106 -20.57 -15.51 -6.82
CA LEU A 106 -20.93 -14.12 -6.53
C LEU A 106 -20.55 -13.22 -7.72
N PRO A 107 -21.51 -12.63 -8.43
CA PRO A 107 -21.19 -11.77 -9.57
C PRO A 107 -20.63 -10.42 -9.11
N LEU A 108 -19.43 -10.09 -9.57
CA LEU A 108 -18.78 -8.78 -9.39
C LEU A 108 -18.85 -8.24 -7.93
N PRO A 109 -18.36 -9.01 -6.94
CA PRO A 109 -18.42 -8.57 -5.54
C PRO A 109 -17.69 -7.27 -5.34
N ALA A 110 -18.31 -6.34 -4.59
CA ALA A 110 -17.73 -5.07 -4.25
C ALA A 110 -16.46 -5.24 -3.41
N ALA A 111 -15.45 -4.49 -3.77
CA ALA A 111 -14.16 -4.50 -3.10
C ALA A 111 -13.53 -3.11 -3.10
N ARG A 112 -12.61 -2.89 -2.20
CA ARG A 112 -11.76 -1.70 -2.22
C ARG A 112 -10.33 -2.04 -1.84
N PHE A 113 -9.39 -1.42 -2.50
CA PHE A 113 -8.03 -1.35 -2.00
C PHE A 113 -7.91 -0.23 -0.98
N VAL A 114 -7.24 -0.54 0.12
CA VAL A 114 -6.95 0.41 1.21
C VAL A 114 -5.45 0.54 1.39
N CYS A 115 -4.97 1.75 1.65
CA CYS A 115 -3.59 2.02 2.05
C CYS A 115 -3.57 3.00 3.22
N ALA A 116 -2.94 2.61 4.30
CA ALA A 116 -2.55 3.49 5.38
C ALA A 116 -1.03 3.73 5.32
N ILE A 117 -0.60 4.98 5.39
CA ILE A 117 0.81 5.38 5.53
C ILE A 117 0.98 6.04 6.89
N ALA A 118 1.95 5.60 7.67
CA ALA A 118 2.40 6.29 8.87
C ALA A 118 3.76 6.93 8.64
N LEU A 119 3.91 8.19 9.05
CA LEU A 119 5.15 8.94 9.07
C LEU A 119 5.64 9.03 10.51
N ALA A 120 6.89 8.62 10.77
CA ALA A 120 7.45 8.58 12.12
C ALA A 120 8.88 9.07 12.17
N ARG A 121 9.25 9.60 13.32
CA ARG A 121 10.62 9.75 13.82
C ARG A 121 10.87 8.77 14.97
N PRO A 122 12.09 8.56 15.43
CA PRO A 122 12.37 7.73 16.60
C PRO A 122 11.44 8.05 17.76
N GLY A 123 10.69 7.04 18.21
CA GLY A 123 9.78 7.13 19.35
C GLY A 123 8.43 7.81 19.12
N ARG A 124 8.16 8.39 17.92
CA ARG A 124 6.90 9.12 17.70
C ARG A 124 6.37 9.00 16.28
N VAL A 125 5.09 8.66 16.13
CA VAL A 125 4.33 8.87 14.90
C VAL A 125 3.97 10.35 14.77
N LEU A 126 4.26 10.94 13.62
CA LEU A 126 3.99 12.36 13.33
C LEU A 126 2.61 12.55 12.71
N ALA A 127 2.26 11.68 11.76
CA ALA A 127 0.98 11.73 11.05
C ALA A 127 0.67 10.38 10.38
N THR A 128 -0.61 10.16 10.06
CA THR A 128 -1.10 9.03 9.27
C THR A 128 -1.91 9.54 8.08
N PHE A 129 -1.82 8.80 6.96
CA PHE A 129 -2.46 9.18 5.71
C PHE A 129 -3.15 7.97 5.11
N HIS A 130 -4.36 8.16 4.60
CA HIS A 130 -5.19 7.10 4.04
C HIS A 130 -5.41 7.33 2.55
N GLY A 131 -5.70 6.25 1.84
CA GLY A 131 -6.21 6.28 0.50
C GLY A 131 -6.98 5.01 0.20
N GLU A 132 -8.05 5.15 -0.56
CA GLU A 132 -8.92 4.05 -0.95
C GLU A 132 -9.23 4.12 -2.45
N ALA A 133 -9.38 2.96 -3.06
CA ALA A 133 -9.87 2.83 -4.42
C ALA A 133 -10.99 1.80 -4.42
N GLU A 134 -12.20 2.23 -4.74
CA GLU A 134 -13.38 1.37 -4.82
C GLU A 134 -13.47 0.69 -6.18
N GLY A 135 -13.88 -0.56 -6.19
CA GLY A 135 -14.00 -1.38 -7.38
C GLY A 135 -14.75 -2.68 -7.14
N VAL A 136 -14.55 -3.63 -8.02
CA VAL A 136 -15.14 -4.97 -7.92
C VAL A 136 -14.09 -6.02 -8.24
N VAL A 137 -14.29 -7.25 -7.75
CA VAL A 137 -13.46 -8.39 -8.11
C VAL A 137 -14.05 -9.08 -9.34
N LEU A 138 -13.22 -9.32 -10.36
CA LEU A 138 -13.59 -10.09 -11.54
C LEU A 138 -13.51 -11.59 -11.27
N GLU A 139 -14.25 -12.38 -12.03
CA GLU A 139 -14.22 -13.85 -11.99
C GLU A 139 -12.94 -14.46 -12.61
N ALA A 140 -12.20 -13.69 -13.40
CA ALA A 140 -10.95 -14.10 -14.03
C ALA A 140 -9.97 -12.93 -14.13
N PRO A 141 -8.65 -13.19 -14.04
CA PRO A 141 -7.65 -12.15 -14.11
C PRO A 141 -7.57 -11.49 -15.50
N ARG A 142 -7.35 -10.18 -15.55
CA ARG A 142 -7.11 -9.40 -16.75
C ARG A 142 -5.89 -8.49 -16.55
N GLY A 143 -5.09 -8.34 -17.61
CA GLY A 143 -3.84 -7.59 -17.57
C GLY A 143 -2.67 -8.40 -17.00
N GLN A 144 -1.45 -7.87 -17.15
CA GLN A 144 -0.20 -8.53 -16.72
C GLN A 144 0.70 -7.59 -15.89
N GLY A 145 0.27 -6.37 -15.67
CA GLY A 145 1.00 -5.39 -14.88
C GLY A 145 0.68 -5.49 -13.38
N GLY A 146 1.34 -4.66 -12.61
CA GLY A 146 1.09 -4.54 -11.18
C GLY A 146 1.59 -5.72 -10.35
N PHE A 147 0.92 -5.99 -9.23
CA PHE A 147 1.20 -7.08 -8.29
C PHE A 147 -0.02 -7.36 -7.40
N GLY A 148 0.02 -8.44 -6.64
CA GLY A 148 -1.05 -8.83 -5.73
C GLY A 148 -2.35 -9.10 -6.48
N TYR A 149 -3.42 -8.48 -6.03
CA TYR A 149 -4.77 -8.64 -6.60
C TYR A 149 -5.08 -7.72 -7.78
N ASP A 150 -4.11 -6.96 -8.29
CA ASP A 150 -4.31 -6.03 -9.40
C ASP A 150 -5.00 -6.64 -10.63
N PRO A 151 -4.71 -7.90 -11.06
CA PRO A 151 -5.37 -8.50 -12.20
C PRO A 151 -6.85 -8.83 -11.99
N LEU A 152 -7.29 -8.97 -10.74
CA LEU A 152 -8.69 -9.24 -10.39
C LEU A 152 -9.46 -7.98 -10.02
N PHE A 153 -8.78 -6.91 -9.65
CA PHE A 153 -9.42 -5.67 -9.21
C PHE A 153 -9.81 -4.78 -10.38
N TYR A 154 -11.07 -4.82 -10.75
CA TYR A 154 -11.63 -3.94 -11.78
C TYR A 154 -12.00 -2.58 -11.19
N PHE A 155 -11.47 -1.52 -11.80
CA PHE A 155 -11.67 -0.14 -11.39
C PHE A 155 -12.66 0.55 -12.33
N PRO A 156 -13.93 0.73 -11.92
CA PRO A 156 -15.00 1.18 -12.82
C PRO A 156 -14.74 2.57 -13.43
N LEU A 157 -14.10 3.46 -12.68
CA LEU A 157 -13.79 4.82 -13.15
C LEU A 157 -12.97 4.82 -14.46
N LEU A 158 -12.11 3.82 -14.67
CA LEU A 158 -11.28 3.71 -15.86
C LEU A 158 -11.69 2.54 -16.77
N GLY A 159 -12.67 1.73 -16.38
CA GLY A 159 -13.15 0.58 -17.16
C GLY A 159 -12.11 -0.53 -17.35
N ARG A 160 -11.11 -0.62 -16.48
CA ARG A 160 -9.97 -1.55 -16.56
C ARG A 160 -9.59 -2.08 -15.19
N THR A 161 -8.87 -3.21 -15.15
CA THR A 161 -8.21 -3.68 -13.93
C THR A 161 -6.97 -2.84 -13.64
N PHE A 162 -6.49 -2.86 -12.40
CA PHE A 162 -5.23 -2.19 -12.07
C PHE A 162 -4.02 -2.79 -12.81
N ALA A 163 -4.08 -4.08 -13.17
CA ALA A 163 -3.05 -4.72 -13.97
C ALA A 163 -3.06 -4.33 -15.47
N GLU A 164 -4.13 -3.71 -15.95
CA GLU A 164 -4.23 -3.17 -17.32
C GLU A 164 -3.80 -1.69 -17.42
N LEU A 165 -3.52 -1.04 -16.29
CA LEU A 165 -3.11 0.37 -16.25
C LEU A 165 -1.59 0.50 -16.37
N ALA A 166 -1.16 1.56 -17.04
CA ALA A 166 0.24 1.97 -16.96
C ALA A 166 0.60 2.38 -15.51
N PRO A 167 1.84 2.17 -15.05
CA PRO A 167 2.22 2.45 -13.65
C PRO A 167 1.88 3.87 -13.19
N ALA A 168 2.11 4.88 -14.01
CA ALA A 168 1.79 6.27 -13.69
C ALA A 168 0.27 6.52 -13.59
N GLU A 169 -0.52 5.90 -14.46
CA GLU A 169 -1.99 5.98 -14.45
C GLU A 169 -2.56 5.27 -13.21
N LYS A 170 -2.06 4.06 -12.91
CA LYS A 170 -2.41 3.35 -11.67
C LYS A 170 -2.10 4.22 -10.45
N PHE A 171 -0.89 4.78 -10.36
CA PHE A 171 -0.50 5.61 -9.23
C PHE A 171 -1.37 6.87 -9.09
N ALA A 172 -1.82 7.47 -10.19
CA ALA A 172 -2.70 8.64 -10.16
C ALA A 172 -4.04 8.36 -9.48
N HIS A 173 -4.56 7.13 -9.59
CA HIS A 173 -5.90 6.76 -9.13
C HIS A 173 -5.91 5.80 -7.93
N SER A 174 -4.83 5.08 -7.67
CA SER A 174 -4.77 4.03 -6.65
C SER A 174 -4.85 4.58 -5.21
N HIS A 175 -5.26 3.70 -4.30
CA HIS A 175 -5.22 3.88 -2.85
C HIS A 175 -3.85 4.38 -2.36
N ARG A 176 -2.76 3.74 -2.81
CA ARG A 176 -1.38 4.10 -2.44
C ARG A 176 -1.00 5.48 -2.96
N GLY A 177 -1.32 5.79 -4.20
CA GLY A 177 -1.06 7.11 -4.76
C GLY A 177 -1.84 8.22 -4.03
N GLN A 178 -3.07 7.96 -3.61
CA GLN A 178 -3.86 8.91 -2.81
C GLN A 178 -3.22 9.16 -1.44
N ALA A 179 -2.88 8.09 -0.69
CA ALA A 179 -2.23 8.18 0.61
C ALA A 179 -0.89 8.93 0.51
N PHE A 180 -0.07 8.59 -0.49
CA PHE A 180 1.23 9.21 -0.69
C PHE A 180 1.14 10.70 -1.07
N ARG A 181 0.20 11.10 -1.91
CA ARG A 181 -0.05 12.52 -2.20
C ARG A 181 -0.48 13.31 -0.96
N ARG A 182 -1.22 12.68 -0.02
CA ARG A 182 -1.56 13.29 1.27
C ARG A 182 -0.31 13.47 2.14
N LEU A 183 0.57 12.48 2.21
CA LEU A 183 1.88 12.59 2.87
C LEU A 183 2.70 13.74 2.27
N LEU A 184 2.84 13.82 0.95
CA LEU A 184 3.61 14.89 0.30
C LEU A 184 3.04 16.28 0.58
N ARG A 185 1.72 16.43 0.60
CA ARG A 185 1.06 17.69 0.97
C ARG A 185 1.34 18.08 2.42
N TRP A 186 1.30 17.11 3.32
CA TRP A 186 1.63 17.35 4.73
C TRP A 186 3.08 17.78 4.91
N LEU A 187 4.04 17.12 4.24
CA LEU A 187 5.45 17.52 4.26
C LEU A 187 5.68 18.93 3.70
N ASN A 188 4.89 19.37 2.73
CA ASN A 188 4.94 20.75 2.23
C ASN A 188 4.48 21.77 3.28
N ALA A 189 3.46 21.42 4.06
CA ALA A 189 2.95 22.26 5.13
C ALA A 189 3.83 22.24 6.41
N HIS A 190 4.71 21.23 6.54
CA HIS A 190 5.57 20.99 7.69
C HIS A 190 7.04 20.79 7.25
N PRO A 191 7.67 21.77 6.63
CA PRO A 191 9.04 21.63 6.11
C PRO A 191 10.07 21.33 7.20
N GLU A 192 9.79 21.72 8.45
CA GLU A 192 10.58 21.41 9.64
C GLU A 192 10.67 19.90 9.92
N ALA A 193 9.67 19.13 9.49
CA ALA A 193 9.70 17.68 9.64
C ALA A 193 10.80 17.00 8.79
N LEU A 194 11.32 17.66 7.77
CA LEU A 194 12.41 17.19 6.92
C LEU A 194 13.78 17.72 7.36
N THR A 195 13.82 18.43 8.48
CA THR A 195 15.09 18.94 9.07
C THR A 195 15.56 17.95 10.15
N PRO A 196 16.85 17.62 10.21
CA PRO A 196 17.40 16.71 11.21
C PRO A 196 17.13 17.14 12.65
#